data_816f0429e5846609a9f6f883e77b7fe8
#
_entry.id   816f0429e5846609a9f6f883e77b7fe8
#
_cell.length_a   1.000
_cell.length_b   1.000
_cell.length_c   1.000
_cell.angle_alpha   90.00
_cell.angle_beta   90.00
_cell.angle_gamma   90.00
#
_symmetry.space_group_name_H-M   'P 1'
#
loop_
_entity.id
_entity.type
_entity.pdbx_description
1 polymer ?
#
loop_
_entity_poly.entity_id
_entity_poly.type
_entity_poly.pdbx_seq_one_letter_code
_entity_poly.pdbx_strand_id
1 'polypeptide(L)'
;SRHVLVNKAISDKSAPGSTFKMVTAIAGIESGAIDTKTKINDTGRYTYYKDYQPYCWLRSGHGWQNVTQAIEHSCNYFFYETGRRAEIDELVRVAKSFGLGSKTGIELPGEISGTLASPETESEWTGGKTIQAAIGQLNNDFTPLQMAKYTAMIANGGKNIDITIVKSIKNSNGTETSRNEIDN
;
A
#
# COMPACT_ATOMS: atom_id res chain seq x y z
N SER A 1 14.73 26.83 1.78
CA SER A 1 15.87 26.20 2.45
C SER A 1 15.85 24.70 2.22
N ARG A 2 16.93 24.15 1.70
CA ARG A 2 17.09 22.70 1.55
C ARG A 2 17.33 22.13 2.94
N HIS A 3 16.38 21.36 3.47
CA HIS A 3 16.55 20.62 4.73
C HIS A 3 17.53 19.44 4.51
N VAL A 4 18.81 19.74 4.40
CA VAL A 4 19.88 18.78 4.04
C VAL A 4 20.09 17.72 5.13
N LEU A 5 19.63 17.98 6.37
CA LEU A 5 19.77 17.08 7.52
C LEU A 5 18.53 16.21 7.79
N VAL A 6 17.49 16.30 6.94
CA VAL A 6 16.29 15.49 7.10
C VAL A 6 16.45 14.16 6.38
N ASN A 7 16.30 13.04 7.09
CA ASN A 7 16.32 11.72 6.49
C ASN A 7 14.96 11.44 5.78
N LYS A 8 14.89 11.80 4.52
CA LYS A 8 13.66 11.66 3.72
C LYS A 8 13.16 10.23 3.60
N ALA A 9 14.02 9.24 3.77
CA ALA A 9 13.59 7.84 3.69
C ALA A 9 12.57 7.46 4.78
N ILE A 10 12.60 8.12 5.93
CA ILE A 10 11.79 7.81 7.09
C ILE A 10 10.90 8.96 7.57
N SER A 11 11.14 10.19 7.10
CA SER A 11 10.44 11.40 7.58
C SER A 11 9.75 12.20 6.46
N ASP A 12 9.83 11.77 5.21
CA ASP A 12 9.05 12.30 4.10
C ASP A 12 8.00 11.26 3.69
N LYS A 13 6.86 11.70 3.15
CA LYS A 13 5.79 10.79 2.73
C LYS A 13 5.16 11.27 1.43
N SER A 14 4.67 10.35 0.65
CA SER A 14 3.98 10.63 -0.60
C SER A 14 2.93 9.56 -0.92
N ALA A 15 1.99 9.92 -1.78
CA ALA A 15 0.98 8.99 -2.26
C ALA A 15 1.65 7.83 -3.04
N PRO A 16 1.34 6.57 -2.71
CA PRO A 16 1.91 5.40 -3.38
C PRO A 16 1.42 5.26 -4.82
N GLY A 17 0.25 5.83 -5.13
CA GLY A 17 -0.38 5.68 -6.44
C GLY A 17 -0.55 4.21 -6.84
N SER A 18 -0.30 3.90 -8.08
CA SER A 18 -0.52 2.55 -8.65
C SER A 18 0.26 1.42 -7.99
N THR A 19 1.30 1.70 -7.22
CA THR A 19 1.99 0.66 -6.45
C THR A 19 1.12 0.06 -5.34
N PHE A 20 0.12 0.80 -4.86
CA PHE A 20 -0.87 0.32 -3.88
C PHE A 20 -1.86 -0.71 -4.46
N LYS A 21 -1.99 -0.81 -5.79
CA LYS A 21 -2.91 -1.75 -6.45
C LYS A 21 -2.64 -3.21 -6.11
N MET A 22 -1.42 -3.56 -5.71
CA MET A 22 -1.11 -4.89 -5.19
C MET A 22 -1.84 -5.18 -3.87
N VAL A 23 -1.95 -4.19 -2.97
CA VAL A 23 -2.78 -4.30 -1.75
C VAL A 23 -4.24 -4.57 -2.13
N THR A 24 -4.76 -3.79 -3.06
CA THR A 24 -6.16 -3.94 -3.51
C THR A 24 -6.41 -5.28 -4.19
N ALA A 25 -5.47 -5.79 -4.98
CA ALA A 25 -5.55 -7.12 -5.58
C ALA A 25 -5.61 -8.21 -4.51
N ILE A 26 -4.73 -8.16 -3.51
CA ILE A 26 -4.68 -9.12 -2.41
C ILE A 26 -5.98 -9.04 -1.59
N ALA A 27 -6.41 -7.84 -1.21
CA ALA A 27 -7.67 -7.64 -0.49
C ALA A 27 -8.87 -8.20 -1.25
N GLY A 28 -8.95 -7.95 -2.55
CA GLY A 28 -10.01 -8.49 -3.41
C GLY A 28 -10.03 -10.01 -3.50
N ILE A 29 -8.85 -10.65 -3.52
CA ILE A 29 -8.72 -12.11 -3.57
C ILE A 29 -9.03 -12.72 -2.20
N GLU A 30 -8.46 -12.19 -1.12
CA GLU A 30 -8.64 -12.71 0.23
C GLU A 30 -10.09 -12.57 0.74
N SER A 31 -10.77 -11.47 0.39
CA SER A 31 -12.19 -11.28 0.70
C SER A 31 -13.14 -12.13 -0.17
N GLY A 32 -12.64 -12.75 -1.23
CA GLY A 32 -13.47 -13.44 -2.22
C GLY A 32 -14.23 -12.50 -3.17
N ALA A 33 -13.97 -11.21 -3.14
CA ALA A 33 -14.60 -10.22 -4.03
C ALA A 33 -14.23 -10.42 -5.50
N ILE A 34 -13.03 -10.95 -5.74
CA ILE A 34 -12.53 -11.41 -7.03
C ILE A 34 -11.72 -12.69 -6.85
N ASP A 35 -11.48 -13.38 -7.93
CA ASP A 35 -10.49 -14.44 -8.06
C ASP A 35 -9.54 -14.15 -9.25
N THR A 36 -8.57 -15.03 -9.49
CA THR A 36 -7.62 -14.88 -10.60
C THR A 36 -8.26 -14.97 -12.00
N LYS A 37 -9.49 -15.50 -12.10
CA LYS A 37 -10.25 -15.66 -13.35
C LYS A 37 -11.30 -14.57 -13.54
N THR A 38 -11.64 -13.84 -12.48
CA THR A 38 -12.62 -12.75 -12.53
C THR A 38 -12.22 -11.73 -13.58
N LYS A 39 -13.15 -11.44 -14.51
CA LYS A 39 -12.96 -10.41 -15.53
C LYS A 39 -13.85 -9.21 -15.26
N ILE A 40 -13.28 -8.03 -15.40
CA ILE A 40 -13.96 -6.73 -15.32
C ILE A 40 -13.73 -6.00 -16.64
N ASN A 41 -14.79 -5.47 -17.23
CA ASN A 41 -14.71 -4.72 -18.49
C ASN A 41 -14.46 -3.24 -18.21
N ASP A 42 -13.25 -2.77 -18.50
CA ASP A 42 -12.90 -1.36 -18.45
C ASP A 42 -13.39 -0.64 -19.72
N THR A 43 -14.38 0.22 -19.55
CA THR A 43 -14.98 1.06 -20.60
C THR A 43 -14.42 2.48 -20.62
N GLY A 44 -13.34 2.74 -19.89
CA GLY A 44 -12.66 4.04 -19.80
C GLY A 44 -13.20 4.94 -18.69
N ARG A 45 -14.49 4.95 -18.41
CA ARG A 45 -15.11 5.73 -17.34
C ARG A 45 -15.84 4.84 -16.35
N TYR A 46 -15.49 4.94 -15.07
CA TYR A 46 -16.15 4.21 -14.00
C TYR A 46 -17.38 4.98 -13.54
N THR A 47 -18.58 4.43 -13.72
CA THR A 47 -19.86 5.14 -13.56
C THR A 47 -20.75 4.58 -12.46
N TYR A 48 -20.24 3.72 -11.59
CA TYR A 48 -21.02 3.09 -10.53
C TYR A 48 -21.64 4.12 -9.55
N TYR A 49 -20.86 5.11 -9.15
CA TYR A 49 -21.35 6.21 -8.30
C TYR A 49 -21.79 7.39 -9.15
N LYS A 50 -22.91 8.05 -8.75
CA LYS A 50 -23.44 9.21 -9.49
C LYS A 50 -22.61 10.47 -9.27
N ASP A 51 -22.07 10.62 -8.06
CA ASP A 51 -21.37 11.81 -7.56
C ASP A 51 -19.85 11.77 -7.84
N TYR A 52 -19.30 10.57 -8.16
CA TYR A 52 -17.88 10.41 -8.46
C TYR A 52 -17.66 9.37 -9.56
N GLN A 53 -17.35 9.84 -10.76
CA GLN A 53 -17.19 9.02 -11.97
C GLN A 53 -15.80 9.23 -12.59
N PRO A 54 -14.73 8.67 -11.99
CA PRO A 54 -13.38 8.84 -12.47
C PRO A 54 -13.13 8.06 -13.77
N TYR A 55 -12.11 8.50 -14.48
CA TYR A 55 -11.64 7.79 -15.68
C TYR A 55 -10.49 6.86 -15.36
N CYS A 56 -10.40 5.76 -16.12
CA CYS A 56 -9.14 5.06 -16.29
C CYS A 56 -8.13 5.98 -16.99
N TRP A 57 -6.84 5.75 -16.79
CA TRP A 57 -5.82 6.53 -17.48
C TRP A 57 -5.92 6.33 -19.01
N LEU A 58 -6.29 5.14 -19.47
CA LEU A 58 -6.67 4.88 -20.85
C LEU A 58 -8.16 5.22 -21.04
N ARG A 59 -8.43 6.35 -21.66
CA ARG A 59 -9.80 6.89 -21.82
C ARG A 59 -10.73 6.00 -22.64
N SER A 60 -10.18 5.24 -23.59
CA SER A 60 -10.92 4.27 -24.39
C SER A 60 -11.27 2.98 -23.62
N GLY A 61 -10.67 2.78 -22.44
CA GLY A 61 -10.76 1.55 -21.66
C GLY A 61 -9.83 0.46 -22.17
N HIS A 62 -9.49 -0.47 -21.28
CA HIS A 62 -8.65 -1.63 -21.58
C HIS A 62 -9.47 -2.86 -22.05
N GLY A 63 -10.82 -2.75 -22.06
CA GLY A 63 -11.69 -3.89 -22.30
C GLY A 63 -11.67 -4.89 -21.13
N TRP A 64 -11.89 -6.16 -21.43
CA TRP A 64 -11.92 -7.22 -20.43
C TRP A 64 -10.54 -7.52 -19.86
N GLN A 65 -10.38 -7.30 -18.55
CA GLN A 65 -9.15 -7.53 -17.82
C GLN A 65 -9.39 -8.53 -16.67
N ASN A 66 -8.46 -9.45 -16.45
CA ASN A 66 -8.33 -10.15 -15.18
C ASN A 66 -7.31 -9.41 -14.28
N VAL A 67 -7.10 -9.88 -13.05
CA VAL A 67 -6.23 -9.20 -12.08
C VAL A 67 -4.77 -9.08 -12.59
N THR A 68 -4.24 -10.10 -13.25
CA THR A 68 -2.87 -10.08 -13.81
C THR A 68 -2.74 -9.03 -14.90
N GLN A 69 -3.64 -9.01 -15.86
CA GLN A 69 -3.68 -8.01 -16.92
C GLN A 69 -3.91 -6.60 -16.37
N ALA A 70 -4.76 -6.47 -15.36
CA ALA A 70 -5.03 -5.18 -14.73
C ALA A 70 -3.81 -4.62 -13.98
N ILE A 71 -2.97 -5.47 -13.37
CA ILE A 71 -1.68 -5.08 -12.78
C ILE A 71 -0.72 -4.66 -13.88
N GLU A 72 -0.55 -5.48 -14.93
CA GLU A 72 0.32 -5.22 -16.08
C GLU A 72 0.03 -3.87 -16.74
N HIS A 73 -1.26 -3.61 -17.01
CA HIS A 73 -1.70 -2.37 -17.65
C HIS A 73 -1.94 -1.23 -16.66
N SER A 74 -1.76 -1.45 -15.37
CA SER A 74 -2.10 -0.46 -14.32
C SER A 74 -3.53 0.08 -14.46
N CYS A 75 -4.50 -0.79 -14.74
CA CYS A 75 -5.88 -0.44 -15.05
C CYS A 75 -6.60 0.12 -13.81
N ASN A 76 -6.87 1.44 -13.79
CA ASN A 76 -7.58 2.07 -12.67
C ASN A 76 -9.01 1.53 -12.52
N TYR A 77 -9.71 1.33 -13.63
CA TYR A 77 -11.11 0.87 -13.62
C TYR A 77 -11.26 -0.48 -12.91
N PHE A 78 -10.37 -1.44 -13.23
CA PHE A 78 -10.38 -2.73 -12.57
C PHE A 78 -10.24 -2.59 -11.05
N PHE A 79 -9.32 -1.75 -10.60
CA PHE A 79 -9.05 -1.54 -9.17
C PHE A 79 -10.09 -0.67 -8.47
N TYR A 80 -10.80 0.22 -9.17
CA TYR A 80 -12.01 0.86 -8.64
C TYR A 80 -13.07 -0.18 -8.30
N GLU A 81 -13.36 -1.07 -9.23
CA GLU A 81 -14.37 -2.12 -9.03
C GLU A 81 -13.95 -3.15 -7.98
N THR A 82 -12.67 -3.55 -7.98
CA THR A 82 -12.14 -4.46 -6.95
C THR A 82 -12.22 -3.83 -5.56
N GLY A 83 -11.79 -2.58 -5.40
CA GLY A 83 -11.86 -1.87 -4.12
C GLY A 83 -13.29 -1.66 -3.63
N ARG A 84 -14.23 -1.37 -4.53
CA ARG A 84 -15.65 -1.28 -4.21
C ARG A 84 -16.21 -2.61 -3.67
N ARG A 85 -15.84 -3.73 -4.28
CA ARG A 85 -16.33 -5.07 -3.89
C ARG A 85 -15.69 -5.57 -2.61
N ALA A 86 -14.40 -5.34 -2.43
CA ALA A 86 -13.65 -5.73 -1.24
C ALA A 86 -13.98 -4.88 -0.02
N GLU A 87 -14.44 -3.63 -0.24
CA GLU A 87 -14.73 -2.62 0.76
C GLU A 87 -13.47 -2.09 1.47
N ILE A 88 -13.61 -0.95 2.15
CA ILE A 88 -12.46 -0.25 2.73
C ILE A 88 -11.81 -1.03 3.87
N ASP A 89 -12.57 -1.75 4.66
CA ASP A 89 -12.06 -2.46 5.83
C ASP A 89 -11.05 -3.55 5.42
N GLU A 90 -11.32 -4.25 4.32
CA GLU A 90 -10.39 -5.25 3.78
C GLU A 90 -9.12 -4.61 3.18
N LEU A 91 -9.26 -3.49 2.48
CA LEU A 91 -8.11 -2.73 2.00
C LEU A 91 -7.20 -2.29 3.15
N VAL A 92 -7.81 -1.76 4.22
CA VAL A 92 -7.11 -1.31 5.43
C VAL A 92 -6.45 -2.49 6.15
N ARG A 93 -7.15 -3.62 6.30
CA ARG A 93 -6.63 -4.83 6.93
C ARG A 93 -5.37 -5.33 6.21
N VAL A 94 -5.43 -5.45 4.89
CA VAL A 94 -4.29 -5.92 4.08
C VAL A 94 -3.15 -4.89 4.09
N ALA A 95 -3.45 -3.60 3.95
CA ALA A 95 -2.42 -2.56 4.03
C ALA A 95 -1.68 -2.57 5.38
N LYS A 96 -2.41 -2.70 6.49
CA LYS A 96 -1.83 -2.82 7.85
C LYS A 96 -0.96 -4.08 8.00
N SER A 97 -1.33 -5.21 7.38
CA SER A 97 -0.51 -6.44 7.41
C SER A 97 0.86 -6.27 6.74
N PHE A 98 0.96 -5.36 5.78
CA PHE A 98 2.23 -4.95 5.15
C PHE A 98 2.96 -3.83 5.92
N GLY A 99 2.42 -3.36 7.05
CA GLY A 99 2.99 -2.29 7.86
C GLY A 99 2.75 -0.87 7.30
N LEU A 100 1.89 -0.71 6.30
CA LEU A 100 1.54 0.61 5.76
C LEU A 100 0.71 1.41 6.77
N GLY A 101 1.06 2.68 6.97
CA GLY A 101 0.44 3.55 7.97
C GLY A 101 0.99 3.38 9.39
N SER A 102 2.08 2.62 9.56
CA SER A 102 2.76 2.40 10.85
C SER A 102 4.27 2.59 10.71
N LYS A 103 4.94 2.97 11.79
CA LYS A 103 6.41 3.02 11.80
C LYS A 103 6.99 1.63 11.53
N THR A 104 8.11 1.58 10.81
CA THR A 104 8.79 0.31 10.51
C THR A 104 9.56 -0.24 11.72
N GLY A 105 9.87 0.62 12.69
CA GLY A 105 10.64 0.29 13.88
C GLY A 105 12.16 0.39 13.67
N ILE A 106 12.61 1.02 12.59
CA ILE A 106 14.05 1.28 12.39
C ILE A 106 14.62 2.12 13.55
N GLU A 107 15.85 1.82 14.00
CA GLU A 107 16.48 2.44 15.17
C GLU A 107 16.92 3.90 14.95
N LEU A 108 16.42 4.55 13.91
CA LEU A 108 16.73 5.95 13.61
C LEU A 108 15.68 6.90 14.19
N PRO A 109 16.07 8.04 14.75
CA PRO A 109 15.12 9.03 15.23
C PRO A 109 14.42 9.75 14.07
N GLY A 110 13.19 10.21 14.33
CA GLY A 110 12.41 11.01 13.38
C GLY A 110 11.59 10.20 12.37
N GLU A 111 11.44 8.89 12.56
CA GLU A 111 10.54 8.09 11.75
C GLU A 111 9.08 8.50 11.97
N ILE A 112 8.34 8.67 10.86
CA ILE A 112 6.89 8.95 10.86
C ILE A 112 6.10 7.74 10.40
N SER A 113 4.85 7.61 10.85
CA SER A 113 3.97 6.48 10.52
C SER A 113 3.34 6.56 9.13
N GLY A 114 3.44 7.72 8.45
CA GLY A 114 2.63 7.92 7.24
C GLY A 114 1.13 8.03 7.56
N THR A 115 0.31 7.88 6.54
CA THR A 115 -1.17 7.90 6.67
C THR A 115 -1.75 6.81 5.77
N LEU A 116 -2.65 6.00 6.31
CA LEU A 116 -3.45 5.04 5.56
C LEU A 116 -4.88 5.56 5.47
N ALA A 117 -5.39 5.74 4.25
CA ALA A 117 -6.73 6.20 4.00
C ALA A 117 -7.77 5.23 4.59
N SER A 118 -8.60 5.74 5.49
CA SER A 118 -9.65 4.98 6.16
C SER A 118 -10.72 5.92 6.74
N PRO A 119 -11.88 5.42 7.16
CA PRO A 119 -12.85 6.22 7.90
C PRO A 119 -12.32 6.83 9.20
N GLU A 120 -11.22 6.28 9.75
CA GLU A 120 -10.55 6.80 10.95
C GLU A 120 -9.69 8.04 10.64
N THR A 121 -9.14 8.11 9.42
CA THR A 121 -8.21 9.17 9.00
C THR A 121 -8.82 10.21 8.06
N GLU A 122 -10.05 9.98 7.62
CA GLU A 122 -10.76 10.84 6.67
C GLU A 122 -12.24 10.94 7.05
N SER A 123 -12.74 12.15 7.25
CA SER A 123 -14.14 12.39 7.61
C SER A 123 -15.09 12.12 6.43
N GLU A 124 -16.36 11.88 6.74
CA GLU A 124 -17.44 11.71 5.76
C GLU A 124 -17.07 10.68 4.67
N TRP A 125 -16.80 9.45 5.11
CA TRP A 125 -16.38 8.40 4.19
C TRP A 125 -17.48 8.05 3.19
N THR A 126 -17.12 7.96 1.92
CA THR A 126 -18.03 7.62 0.82
C THR A 126 -17.44 6.48 -0.03
N GLY A 127 -18.30 5.84 -0.83
CA GLY A 127 -17.83 4.85 -1.80
C GLY A 127 -16.84 5.43 -2.83
N GLY A 128 -16.99 6.71 -3.17
CA GLY A 128 -16.04 7.44 -4.01
C GLY A 128 -14.65 7.55 -3.37
N LYS A 129 -14.57 7.71 -2.05
CA LYS A 129 -13.30 7.69 -1.31
C LYS A 129 -12.68 6.29 -1.28
N THR A 130 -13.50 5.24 -1.12
CA THR A 130 -13.02 3.85 -1.19
C THR A 130 -12.30 3.56 -2.51
N ILE A 131 -12.90 3.92 -3.65
CA ILE A 131 -12.28 3.64 -4.94
C ILE A 131 -11.04 4.50 -5.22
N GLN A 132 -10.95 5.72 -4.66
CA GLN A 132 -9.72 6.52 -4.70
C GLN A 132 -8.62 5.87 -3.86
N ALA A 133 -8.93 5.45 -2.64
CA ALA A 133 -7.98 4.74 -1.78
C ALA A 133 -7.47 3.46 -2.44
N ALA A 134 -8.33 2.72 -3.15
CA ALA A 134 -7.99 1.46 -3.83
C ALA A 134 -6.90 1.60 -4.91
N ILE A 135 -6.68 2.79 -5.45
CA ILE A 135 -5.60 3.07 -6.40
C ILE A 135 -4.44 3.86 -5.79
N GLY A 136 -4.36 3.90 -4.45
CA GLY A 136 -3.29 4.58 -3.72
C GLY A 136 -3.35 6.10 -3.80
N GLN A 137 -4.55 6.65 -3.89
CA GLN A 137 -4.84 8.08 -3.87
C GLN A 137 -5.59 8.46 -2.57
N LEU A 138 -6.25 9.59 -2.56
CA LEU A 138 -6.83 10.21 -1.39
C LEU A 138 -5.72 10.65 -0.43
N ASN A 139 -5.80 10.32 0.86
CA ASN A 139 -4.78 10.60 1.87
C ASN A 139 -3.90 9.39 2.21
N ASN A 140 -3.75 8.43 1.27
CA ASN A 140 -2.70 7.42 1.37
C ASN A 140 -1.34 8.08 1.15
N ASP A 141 -0.53 8.16 2.20
CA ASP A 141 0.80 8.77 2.18
C ASP A 141 1.78 7.92 3.00
N PHE A 142 2.78 7.34 2.36
CA PHE A 142 3.75 6.45 3.00
C PHE A 142 5.18 6.93 2.81
N THR A 143 6.05 6.56 3.77
CA THR A 143 7.47 6.85 3.65
C THR A 143 8.13 5.92 2.62
N PRO A 144 9.24 6.35 1.99
CA PRO A 144 10.02 5.47 1.11
C PRO A 144 10.42 4.14 1.77
N LEU A 145 10.71 4.16 3.07
CA LEU A 145 11.07 2.95 3.81
C LEU A 145 9.88 2.00 3.98
N GLN A 146 8.69 2.51 4.27
CA GLN A 146 7.47 1.69 4.29
C GLN A 146 7.20 1.05 2.93
N MET A 147 7.36 1.81 1.85
CA MET A 147 7.17 1.28 0.50
C MET A 147 8.23 0.23 0.13
N ALA A 148 9.47 0.40 0.57
CA ALA A 148 10.52 -0.60 0.39
C ALA A 148 10.20 -1.89 1.16
N LYS A 149 9.80 -1.79 2.45
CA LYS A 149 9.37 -2.93 3.26
C LYS A 149 8.21 -3.68 2.62
N TYR A 150 7.17 -2.98 2.25
CA TYR A 150 5.99 -3.53 1.57
C TYR A 150 6.37 -4.30 0.29
N THR A 151 7.19 -3.68 -0.57
CA THR A 151 7.64 -4.31 -1.81
C THR A 151 8.46 -5.57 -1.55
N ALA A 152 9.36 -5.52 -0.56
CA ALA A 152 10.16 -6.67 -0.16
C ALA A 152 9.30 -7.82 0.41
N MET A 153 8.25 -7.49 1.17
CA MET A 153 7.30 -8.49 1.68
C MET A 153 6.51 -9.16 0.56
N ILE A 154 6.09 -8.42 -0.47
CA ILE A 154 5.47 -9.04 -1.66
C ILE A 154 6.46 -9.98 -2.35
N ALA A 155 7.70 -9.54 -2.56
CA ALA A 155 8.72 -10.30 -3.28
C ALA A 155 9.14 -11.59 -2.55
N ASN A 156 9.04 -11.64 -1.21
CA ASN A 156 9.41 -12.81 -0.41
C ASN A 156 8.24 -13.74 -0.07
N GLY A 157 7.07 -13.54 -0.69
CA GLY A 157 5.88 -14.36 -0.46
C GLY A 157 5.09 -14.00 0.79
N GLY A 158 5.13 -12.74 1.22
CA GLY A 158 4.32 -12.20 2.32
C GLY A 158 4.94 -12.34 3.71
N LYS A 159 6.21 -12.75 3.81
CA LYS A 159 6.89 -12.87 5.11
C LYS A 159 7.23 -11.48 5.64
N ASN A 160 6.88 -11.23 6.90
CA ASN A 160 7.26 -9.98 7.57
C ASN A 160 8.79 -9.83 7.63
N ILE A 161 9.24 -8.58 7.53
CA ILE A 161 10.66 -8.22 7.54
C ILE A 161 10.85 -7.17 8.63
N ASP A 162 11.75 -7.46 9.57
CA ASP A 162 12.20 -6.48 10.53
C ASP A 162 13.24 -5.55 9.90
N ILE A 163 12.98 -4.27 9.97
CA ILE A 163 13.88 -3.26 9.43
C ILE A 163 14.86 -2.83 10.52
N THR A 164 16.14 -3.04 10.25
CA THR A 164 17.21 -2.70 11.19
C THR A 164 18.47 -2.25 10.45
N ILE A 165 19.24 -1.36 11.07
CA ILE A 165 20.60 -1.01 10.67
C ILE A 165 21.64 -1.63 11.62
N VAL A 166 21.20 -2.23 12.73
CA VAL A 166 22.06 -2.87 13.71
C VAL A 166 22.25 -4.35 13.32
N LYS A 167 23.45 -4.70 12.93
CA LYS A 167 23.82 -6.09 12.64
C LYS A 167 24.19 -6.87 13.91
N SER A 168 24.96 -6.25 14.78
CA SER A 168 25.47 -6.86 16.01
C SER A 168 25.97 -5.77 16.98
N ILE A 169 26.08 -6.14 18.25
CA ILE A 169 26.69 -5.30 19.30
C ILE A 169 27.91 -6.02 19.83
N LYS A 170 29.03 -5.31 19.96
CA LYS A 170 30.25 -5.80 20.63
C LYS A 170 30.40 -5.13 21.97
N ASN A 171 30.62 -5.93 23.01
CA ASN A 171 30.96 -5.39 24.33
C ASN A 171 32.45 -5.08 24.44
N SER A 172 32.88 -4.49 25.58
CA SER A 172 34.28 -4.05 25.82
C SER A 172 35.31 -5.18 25.79
N ASN A 173 34.91 -6.44 26.03
CA ASN A 173 35.78 -7.61 25.96
C ASN A 173 35.82 -8.26 24.57
N GLY A 174 35.16 -7.68 23.58
CA GLY A 174 35.13 -8.17 22.19
C GLY A 174 34.09 -9.23 21.90
N THR A 175 33.25 -9.64 22.86
CA THR A 175 32.16 -10.57 22.61
C THR A 175 31.11 -9.90 21.74
N GLU A 176 30.73 -10.57 20.65
CA GLU A 176 29.73 -10.08 19.70
C GLU A 176 28.40 -10.81 19.96
N THR A 177 27.34 -10.03 20.15
CA THR A 177 25.96 -10.51 20.24
C THR A 177 25.22 -10.09 18.97
N SER A 178 24.69 -11.04 18.22
CA SER A 178 23.92 -10.77 17.00
C SER A 178 22.56 -10.15 17.33
N ARG A 179 21.94 -9.46 16.36
CA ARG A 179 20.60 -8.86 16.52
C ARG A 179 19.58 -9.91 16.98
N ASN A 180 19.58 -11.10 16.37
CA ASN A 180 18.63 -12.18 16.69
C ASN A 180 18.75 -12.69 18.12
N GLU A 181 19.86 -12.42 18.82
CA GLU A 181 20.09 -12.78 20.22
C GLU A 181 19.72 -11.64 21.18
N ILE A 182 19.60 -10.41 20.68
CA ILE A 182 19.25 -9.22 21.48
C ILE A 182 17.75 -9.15 21.71
N ASP A 183 16.95 -9.62 20.76
CA ASP A 183 15.46 -9.55 20.77
C ASP A 183 14.82 -10.78 21.45
N ASN A 184 15.60 -11.73 22.01
CA ASN A 184 15.18 -12.86 22.84
C ASN A 184 15.54 -12.62 24.30
#